data_4e05d44d1f64a5a534e7120955c90aab
#
_entry.id   4e05d44d1f64a5a534e7120955c90aab
#
_cell.length_a   1.000
_cell.length_b   1.000
_cell.length_c   1.000
_cell.angle_alpha   90.00
_cell.angle_beta   90.00
_cell.angle_gamma   90.00
#
_symmetry.space_group_name_H-M   'P 1'
#
loop_
_entity.id
_entity.type
_entity.pdbx_description
1 polymer ?
#
loop_
_entity_poly.entity_id
_entity_poly.type
_entity_poly.pdbx_seq_one_letter_code
_entity_poly.pdbx_strand_id
1 'polypeptide(L)'
;MTAHRVPDGLAPTPLEKYLRRAWPMTPGHVFRDALKKRDVRVNGARSGAADTVRGGDALTLYIDARWLEPEADILFSDDRLIVAIKPQGLPVDADQSGVGADTLLTRLHRRWPGARLCHRLDAATGGIVLAAADDGVWEQAFQAFRDHKGVVKGYQALALRDFDRPEGTLDAYLLKDARRGEVRVVHRDAPGAKPIRTRYRVQSQAAPGLWRVALEPVTGRTHQLRAHMADFGHPLLGDDRYGDRAANRAYPGVKLCLWHACLTVSEDSPLADYRGMRFEAKAPEWV
;
A
#
# COMPACT_ATOMS: atom_id res chain seq x y z
N MET A 1 0.30 0.13 27.54
CA MET A 1 -1.02 -0.57 27.55
C MET A 1 -1.87 0.09 26.49
N THR A 2 -2.31 -0.67 25.48
CA THR A 2 -3.14 -0.15 24.37
C THR A 2 -4.52 -0.77 24.46
N ALA A 3 -5.56 0.09 24.45
CA ALA A 3 -6.96 -0.33 24.38
C ALA A 3 -7.41 -0.30 22.90
N HIS A 4 -8.18 -1.29 22.49
CA HIS A 4 -8.70 -1.39 21.14
C HIS A 4 -10.07 -2.04 21.12
N ARG A 5 -11.00 -1.52 20.34
CA ARG A 5 -12.32 -2.12 20.12
C ARG A 5 -12.36 -2.86 18.81
N VAL A 6 -12.78 -4.11 18.85
CA VAL A 6 -12.98 -4.91 17.64
C VAL A 6 -14.17 -4.34 16.84
N PRO A 7 -14.02 -4.10 15.53
CA PRO A 7 -15.09 -3.58 14.69
C PRO A 7 -16.36 -4.44 14.75
N ASP A 8 -17.53 -3.82 14.89
CA ASP A 8 -18.81 -4.51 15.16
C ASP A 8 -19.19 -5.57 14.11
N GLY A 9 -18.81 -5.39 12.86
CA GLY A 9 -19.10 -6.34 11.77
C GLY A 9 -18.18 -7.56 11.68
N LEU A 10 -17.23 -7.72 12.62
CA LEU A 10 -16.27 -8.83 12.55
C LEU A 10 -16.93 -10.16 12.95
N ALA A 11 -16.90 -11.14 12.04
CA ALA A 11 -17.25 -12.53 12.35
C ALA A 11 -16.26 -13.13 13.37
N PRO A 12 -16.66 -14.16 14.16
CA PRO A 12 -15.77 -14.82 15.11
C PRO A 12 -14.43 -15.20 14.46
N THR A 13 -13.35 -14.70 15.03
CA THR A 13 -12.00 -14.84 14.46
C THR A 13 -11.01 -15.25 15.56
N PRO A 14 -10.10 -16.23 15.34
CA PRO A 14 -9.06 -16.55 16.31
C PRO A 14 -8.25 -15.30 16.69
N LEU A 15 -8.00 -15.09 17.98
CA LEU A 15 -7.39 -13.87 18.54
C LEU A 15 -6.03 -13.57 17.88
N GLU A 16 -5.14 -14.54 17.73
CA GLU A 16 -3.84 -14.33 17.10
C GLU A 16 -4.01 -13.88 15.64
N LYS A 17 -4.93 -14.48 14.88
CA LYS A 17 -5.22 -14.10 13.49
C LYS A 17 -5.74 -12.65 13.42
N TYR A 18 -6.62 -12.27 14.34
CA TYR A 18 -7.11 -10.90 14.44
C TYR A 18 -5.98 -9.91 14.71
N LEU A 19 -5.15 -10.17 15.72
CA LEU A 19 -4.04 -9.29 16.10
C LEU A 19 -3.07 -9.06 14.93
N ARG A 20 -2.70 -10.12 14.20
CA ARG A 20 -1.85 -10.00 13.00
C ARG A 20 -2.47 -9.20 11.88
N ARG A 21 -3.79 -9.25 11.75
CA ARG A 21 -4.53 -8.48 10.75
C ARG A 21 -4.68 -7.02 11.17
N ALA A 22 -4.94 -6.76 12.43
CA ALA A 22 -5.12 -5.41 12.97
C ALA A 22 -3.81 -4.63 13.04
N TRP A 23 -2.70 -5.29 13.33
CA TRP A 23 -1.34 -4.72 13.40
C TRP A 23 -0.37 -5.48 12.49
N PRO A 24 -0.46 -5.32 11.17
CA PRO A 24 0.29 -6.15 10.21
C PRO A 24 1.80 -5.92 10.24
N MET A 25 2.25 -4.78 10.77
CA MET A 25 3.68 -4.46 10.88
C MET A 25 4.33 -4.98 12.16
N THR A 26 3.53 -5.41 13.15
CA THR A 26 4.05 -5.99 14.40
C THR A 26 4.61 -7.39 14.13
N PRO A 27 5.87 -7.66 14.50
CA PRO A 27 6.46 -8.98 14.31
C PRO A 27 5.65 -10.07 15.00
N GLY A 28 5.44 -11.19 14.31
CA GLY A 28 4.57 -12.25 14.81
C GLY A 28 4.99 -12.88 16.14
N HIS A 29 6.28 -12.83 16.49
CA HIS A 29 6.76 -13.31 17.80
C HIS A 29 6.23 -12.45 18.93
N VAL A 30 6.08 -11.14 18.76
CA VAL A 30 5.55 -10.22 19.78
C VAL A 30 4.16 -10.67 20.24
N PHE A 31 3.27 -10.99 19.28
CA PHE A 31 1.94 -11.49 19.64
C PHE A 31 1.97 -12.88 20.24
N ARG A 32 2.78 -13.81 19.72
CA ARG A 32 2.91 -15.15 20.30
C ARG A 32 3.38 -15.08 21.74
N ASP A 33 4.38 -14.25 22.04
CA ASP A 33 4.91 -14.09 23.39
C ASP A 33 3.88 -13.47 24.34
N ALA A 34 3.17 -12.41 23.88
CA ALA A 34 2.11 -11.78 24.66
C ALA A 34 0.94 -12.74 24.95
N LEU A 35 0.51 -13.52 23.97
CA LEU A 35 -0.55 -14.51 24.14
C LEU A 35 -0.12 -15.67 25.07
N LYS A 36 1.14 -16.14 24.97
CA LYS A 36 1.71 -17.13 25.87
C LYS A 36 1.75 -16.64 27.31
N LYS A 37 2.12 -15.37 27.53
CA LYS A 37 2.16 -14.72 28.86
C LYS A 37 0.79 -14.27 29.35
N ARG A 38 -0.25 -14.38 28.52
CA ARG A 38 -1.61 -13.84 28.77
C ARG A 38 -1.63 -12.34 29.05
N ASP A 39 -0.79 -11.60 28.30
CA ASP A 39 -0.70 -10.14 28.30
C ASP A 39 -1.71 -9.48 27.34
N VAL A 40 -2.68 -10.25 26.84
CA VAL A 40 -3.84 -9.77 26.10
C VAL A 40 -5.08 -10.13 26.88
N ARG A 41 -6.00 -9.16 26.99
CA ARG A 41 -7.31 -9.37 27.61
C ARG A 41 -8.42 -9.11 26.59
N VAL A 42 -9.43 -9.95 26.62
CA VAL A 42 -10.67 -9.77 25.84
C VAL A 42 -11.81 -9.56 26.87
N ASN A 43 -12.48 -8.43 26.80
CA ASN A 43 -13.54 -8.04 27.74
C ASN A 43 -13.11 -8.15 29.21
N GLY A 44 -11.85 -7.77 29.49
CA GLY A 44 -11.24 -7.85 30.82
C GLY A 44 -10.67 -9.21 31.21
N ALA A 45 -11.04 -10.30 30.54
CA ALA A 45 -10.50 -11.65 30.81
C ALA A 45 -9.16 -11.89 30.14
N ARG A 46 -8.22 -12.53 30.82
CA ARG A 46 -6.93 -12.93 30.26
C ARG A 46 -7.12 -13.98 29.18
N SER A 47 -6.56 -13.73 28.00
CA SER A 47 -6.78 -14.54 26.81
C SER A 47 -5.46 -15.07 26.20
N GLY A 48 -5.55 -16.22 25.55
CA GLY A 48 -4.46 -16.90 24.86
C GLY A 48 -4.72 -17.11 23.38
N ALA A 49 -3.84 -17.82 22.67
CA ALA A 49 -3.90 -17.98 21.24
C ALA A 49 -5.14 -18.74 20.71
N ALA A 50 -5.71 -19.63 21.55
CA ALA A 50 -6.90 -20.43 21.18
C ALA A 50 -8.22 -19.65 21.30
N ASP A 51 -8.20 -18.47 21.95
CA ASP A 51 -9.41 -17.69 22.17
C ASP A 51 -9.86 -16.99 20.87
N THR A 52 -11.13 -16.65 20.83
CA THR A 52 -11.78 -16.04 19.66
C THR A 52 -12.29 -14.67 20.03
N VAL A 53 -12.14 -13.70 19.14
CA VAL A 53 -12.74 -12.38 19.25
C VAL A 53 -13.90 -12.21 18.26
N ARG A 54 -14.84 -11.34 18.61
CA ARG A 54 -16.03 -11.00 17.83
C ARG A 54 -16.19 -9.49 17.72
N GLY A 55 -17.03 -9.05 16.81
CA GLY A 55 -17.39 -7.65 16.70
C GLY A 55 -17.90 -7.09 18.04
N GLY A 56 -17.42 -5.89 18.39
CA GLY A 56 -17.73 -5.20 19.63
C GLY A 56 -16.87 -5.56 20.84
N ASP A 57 -16.05 -6.63 20.79
CA ASP A 57 -15.18 -6.99 21.91
C ASP A 57 -14.16 -5.88 22.23
N ALA A 58 -13.91 -5.69 23.53
CA ALA A 58 -12.88 -4.76 24.01
C ALA A 58 -11.57 -5.52 24.29
N LEU A 59 -10.50 -5.12 23.59
CA LEU A 59 -9.17 -5.66 23.81
C LEU A 59 -8.32 -4.72 24.67
N THR A 60 -7.55 -5.29 25.58
CA THR A 60 -6.48 -4.59 26.30
C THR A 60 -5.18 -5.35 26.06
N LEU A 61 -4.19 -4.67 25.44
CA LEU A 61 -2.91 -5.24 25.08
C LEU A 61 -1.81 -4.65 26.00
N TYR A 62 -1.15 -5.48 26.77
CA TYR A 62 0.02 -5.13 27.58
C TYR A 62 1.30 -5.40 26.78
N ILE A 63 1.38 -4.78 25.63
CA ILE A 63 2.49 -4.82 24.66
C ILE A 63 3.10 -3.43 24.58
N ASP A 64 4.40 -3.35 24.35
CA ASP A 64 5.11 -2.06 24.19
C ASP A 64 4.48 -1.26 23.02
N ALA A 65 4.20 0.02 23.28
CA ALA A 65 3.56 0.91 22.33
C ALA A 65 4.33 1.04 21.01
N ARG A 66 5.64 0.95 21.02
CA ARG A 66 6.48 0.96 19.79
C ARG A 66 6.05 -0.09 18.75
N TRP A 67 5.44 -1.19 19.18
CA TRP A 67 4.95 -2.25 18.29
C TRP A 67 3.51 -2.04 17.84
N LEU A 68 2.70 -1.34 18.63
CA LEU A 68 1.27 -1.16 18.39
C LEU A 68 0.94 0.23 17.82
N GLU A 69 1.79 1.21 18.15
CA GLU A 69 1.55 2.63 17.84
C GLU A 69 2.78 3.29 17.18
N PRO A 70 3.36 2.69 16.12
CA PRO A 70 4.49 3.29 15.44
C PRO A 70 4.07 4.60 14.76
N GLU A 71 4.99 5.56 14.67
CA GLU A 71 4.77 6.83 13.99
C GLU A 71 4.73 6.66 12.46
N ALA A 72 4.12 7.63 11.78
CA ALA A 72 4.23 7.75 10.34
C ALA A 72 5.59 8.38 9.96
N ASP A 73 6.22 7.87 8.93
CA ASP A 73 7.41 8.50 8.34
C ASP A 73 6.95 9.66 7.42
N ILE A 74 7.34 10.89 7.75
CA ILE A 74 6.90 12.10 7.07
C ILE A 74 8.03 12.67 6.24
N LEU A 75 7.82 12.70 4.93
CA LEU A 75 8.75 13.30 3.97
C LEU A 75 8.62 14.83 3.93
N PHE A 76 7.38 15.33 4.00
CA PHE A 76 7.06 16.75 4.01
C PHE A 76 5.73 16.97 4.73
N SER A 77 5.60 18.04 5.47
CA SER A 77 4.30 18.53 5.95
C SER A 77 4.34 20.03 6.19
N ASP A 78 3.24 20.68 5.89
CA ASP A 78 2.86 21.98 6.39
C ASP A 78 1.51 21.85 7.16
N ASP A 79 0.83 22.97 7.40
CA ASP A 79 -0.44 22.98 8.13
C ASP A 79 -1.60 22.34 7.33
N ARG A 80 -1.45 22.12 6.03
CA ARG A 80 -2.52 21.76 5.10
C ARG A 80 -2.24 20.45 4.34
N LEU A 81 -1.01 20.23 3.85
CA LEU A 81 -0.59 19.07 3.07
C LEU A 81 0.38 18.18 3.86
N ILE A 82 0.22 16.88 3.74
CA ILE A 82 1.08 15.87 4.36
C ILE A 82 1.57 14.91 3.28
N VAL A 83 2.87 14.74 3.17
CA VAL A 83 3.51 13.75 2.30
C VAL A 83 4.20 12.72 3.18
N ALA A 84 3.64 11.53 3.24
CA ALA A 84 4.13 10.46 4.08
C ALA A 84 4.77 9.34 3.24
N ILE A 85 5.70 8.59 3.84
CA ILE A 85 6.27 7.37 3.29
C ILE A 85 5.58 6.18 3.94
N LYS A 86 4.83 5.44 3.14
CA LYS A 86 4.16 4.21 3.58
C LYS A 86 5.12 3.03 3.46
N PRO A 87 5.43 2.30 4.54
CA PRO A 87 6.19 1.07 4.43
C PRO A 87 5.41 -0.02 3.69
N GLN A 88 6.12 -0.94 3.07
CA GLN A 88 5.52 -2.12 2.45
C GLN A 88 4.88 -3.03 3.51
N GLY A 89 3.70 -3.55 3.22
CA GLY A 89 2.91 -4.38 4.14
C GLY A 89 1.91 -3.59 4.98
N LEU A 90 2.09 -2.27 5.15
CA LEU A 90 1.14 -1.42 5.85
C LEU A 90 -0.02 -1.05 4.90
N PRO A 91 -1.30 -1.30 5.28
CA PRO A 91 -2.44 -0.74 4.57
C PRO A 91 -2.48 0.79 4.69
N VAL A 92 -3.05 1.47 3.70
CA VAL A 92 -3.28 2.93 3.81
C VAL A 92 -4.41 3.24 4.79
N ASP A 93 -5.44 2.39 4.84
CA ASP A 93 -6.66 2.55 5.63
C ASP A 93 -7.19 1.18 6.07
N ALA A 94 -8.19 1.16 6.96
CA ALA A 94 -8.87 -0.05 7.38
C ALA A 94 -9.48 -0.79 6.18
N ASP A 95 -9.60 -2.10 6.31
CA ASP A 95 -10.24 -2.92 5.29
C ASP A 95 -11.80 -2.77 5.31
N GLN A 96 -12.49 -3.46 4.41
CA GLN A 96 -13.95 -3.38 4.29
C GLN A 96 -14.71 -3.84 5.55
N SER A 97 -14.08 -4.61 6.43
CA SER A 97 -14.65 -5.02 7.72
C SER A 97 -14.24 -4.10 8.87
N GLY A 98 -13.58 -2.96 8.57
CA GLY A 98 -13.12 -1.99 9.56
C GLY A 98 -11.89 -2.43 10.35
N VAL A 99 -11.30 -3.60 10.06
CA VAL A 99 -10.06 -4.05 10.72
C VAL A 99 -8.87 -3.27 10.18
N GLY A 100 -8.17 -2.55 11.07
CA GLY A 100 -7.04 -1.71 10.71
C GLY A 100 -6.62 -0.81 11.85
N ALA A 101 -6.16 -1.41 12.98
CA ALA A 101 -5.65 -0.64 14.11
C ALA A 101 -4.32 0.06 13.76
N ASP A 102 -3.51 -0.58 12.91
CA ASP A 102 -2.28 0.00 12.37
C ASP A 102 -2.41 0.15 10.85
N THR A 103 -2.68 1.36 10.40
CA THR A 103 -2.73 1.78 9.00
C THR A 103 -1.97 3.10 8.86
N LEU A 104 -1.64 3.50 7.63
CA LEU A 104 -1.04 4.81 7.44
C LEU A 104 -1.94 5.92 7.99
N LEU A 105 -3.25 5.86 7.73
CA LEU A 105 -4.21 6.87 8.18
C LEU A 105 -4.28 6.92 9.71
N THR A 106 -4.33 5.79 10.42
CA THR A 106 -4.34 5.78 11.89
C THR A 106 -3.05 6.34 12.48
N ARG A 107 -1.90 6.13 11.82
CA ARG A 107 -0.63 6.76 12.21
C ARG A 107 -0.66 8.27 12.02
N LEU A 108 -1.21 8.74 10.87
CA LEU A 108 -1.35 10.18 10.59
C LEU A 108 -2.30 10.86 11.58
N HIS A 109 -3.41 10.20 11.94
CA HIS A 109 -4.42 10.75 12.86
C HIS A 109 -3.89 11.03 14.27
N ARG A 110 -2.77 10.42 14.69
CA ARG A 110 -2.14 10.75 16.00
C ARG A 110 -1.60 12.18 16.04
N ARG A 111 -1.17 12.70 14.90
CA ARG A 111 -0.63 14.07 14.79
C ARG A 111 -1.62 15.02 14.10
N TRP A 112 -2.39 14.53 13.15
CA TRP A 112 -3.39 15.27 12.39
C TRP A 112 -4.74 14.54 12.43
N PRO A 113 -5.54 14.70 13.50
CA PRO A 113 -6.77 13.92 13.69
C PRO A 113 -7.80 14.04 12.55
N GLY A 114 -7.80 15.17 11.82
CA GLY A 114 -8.67 15.41 10.66
C GLY A 114 -8.08 15.02 9.30
N ALA A 115 -6.86 14.44 9.25
CA ALA A 115 -6.21 14.15 7.99
C ALA A 115 -7.01 13.16 7.13
N ARG A 116 -7.06 13.42 5.82
CA ARG A 116 -7.73 12.61 4.80
C ARG A 116 -6.75 12.17 3.73
N LEU A 117 -6.80 10.91 3.31
CA LEU A 117 -5.96 10.41 2.22
C LEU A 117 -6.41 11.01 0.88
N CYS A 118 -5.46 11.52 0.09
CA CYS A 118 -5.72 12.04 -1.25
C CYS A 118 -5.70 10.92 -2.31
N HIS A 119 -4.95 9.87 -2.06
CA HIS A 119 -4.90 8.66 -2.91
C HIS A 119 -4.49 7.43 -2.08
N ARG A 120 -4.41 6.27 -2.74
CA ARG A 120 -4.11 5.00 -2.09
C ARG A 120 -2.97 4.27 -2.80
N LEU A 121 -2.22 3.48 -2.03
CA LEU A 121 -1.34 2.41 -2.50
C LEU A 121 -1.85 1.08 -1.98
N ASP A 122 -1.55 0.00 -2.71
CA ASP A 122 -1.78 -1.36 -2.21
C ASP A 122 -0.94 -1.58 -0.94
N ALA A 123 -1.38 -2.46 -0.04
CA ALA A 123 -0.61 -2.77 1.16
C ALA A 123 0.82 -3.22 0.84
N ALA A 124 0.99 -4.07 -0.19
CA ALA A 124 2.28 -4.57 -0.63
C ALA A 124 3.19 -3.52 -1.30
N THR A 125 2.63 -2.41 -1.81
CA THR A 125 3.38 -1.31 -2.43
C THR A 125 3.79 -0.30 -1.37
N GLY A 126 5.05 0.08 -1.33
CA GLY A 126 5.54 1.14 -0.45
C GLY A 126 5.76 2.47 -1.17
N GLY A 127 6.14 3.51 -0.43
CA GLY A 127 6.51 4.82 -0.97
C GLY A 127 5.53 5.94 -0.66
N ILE A 128 5.55 6.98 -1.47
CA ILE A 128 4.90 8.26 -1.23
C ILE A 128 3.38 8.14 -1.22
N VAL A 129 2.76 8.68 -0.18
CA VAL A 129 1.30 8.87 -0.07
C VAL A 129 1.02 10.30 0.36
N LEU A 130 0.11 10.98 -0.35
CA LEU A 130 -0.41 12.29 0.03
C LEU A 130 -1.64 12.14 0.89
N ALA A 131 -1.67 12.95 1.95
CA ALA A 131 -2.85 13.24 2.76
C ALA A 131 -2.98 14.74 2.95
N ALA A 132 -4.14 15.22 3.32
CA ALA A 132 -4.38 16.62 3.62
C ALA A 132 -5.06 16.76 4.98
N ALA A 133 -4.64 17.78 5.75
CA ALA A 133 -5.27 18.19 7.00
C ALA A 133 -6.31 19.30 6.78
N ASP A 134 -6.33 19.89 5.57
CA ASP A 134 -7.25 20.94 5.13
C ASP A 134 -8.20 20.39 4.06
N ASP A 135 -9.50 20.66 4.18
CA ASP A 135 -10.51 20.15 3.26
C ASP A 135 -10.37 20.71 1.84
N GLY A 136 -9.98 21.99 1.67
CA GLY A 136 -9.79 22.60 0.37
C GLY A 136 -8.60 21.98 -0.37
N VAL A 137 -7.48 21.74 0.32
CA VAL A 137 -6.33 21.04 -0.24
C VAL A 137 -6.69 19.58 -0.56
N TRP A 138 -7.49 18.93 0.30
CA TRP A 138 -7.96 17.57 0.01
C TRP A 138 -8.79 17.52 -1.27
N GLU A 139 -9.73 18.43 -1.47
CA GLU A 139 -10.57 18.47 -2.67
C GLU A 139 -9.73 18.69 -3.94
N GLN A 140 -8.79 19.65 -3.90
CA GLN A 140 -7.85 19.91 -4.99
C GLN A 140 -7.00 18.68 -5.33
N ALA A 141 -6.43 18.03 -4.32
CA ALA A 141 -5.65 16.82 -4.49
C ALA A 141 -6.50 15.67 -5.03
N PHE A 142 -7.68 15.44 -4.44
CA PHE A 142 -8.60 14.40 -4.89
C PHE A 142 -8.99 14.56 -6.36
N GLN A 143 -9.25 15.80 -6.80
CA GLN A 143 -9.52 16.12 -8.21
C GLN A 143 -8.31 15.80 -9.08
N ALA A 144 -7.10 16.23 -8.70
CA ALA A 144 -5.88 15.99 -9.45
C ALA A 144 -5.61 14.49 -9.67
N PHE A 145 -5.83 13.66 -8.63
CA PHE A 145 -5.67 12.21 -8.71
C PHE A 145 -6.80 11.52 -9.50
N ARG A 146 -8.04 11.96 -9.34
CA ARG A 146 -9.21 11.41 -10.02
C ARG A 146 -9.15 11.62 -11.52
N ASP A 147 -8.79 12.81 -11.93
CA ASP A 147 -8.78 13.21 -13.33
C ASP A 147 -7.46 12.81 -14.02
N HIS A 148 -6.52 12.24 -13.26
CA HIS A 148 -5.17 11.87 -13.72
C HIS A 148 -4.42 13.05 -14.36
N LYS A 149 -4.74 14.25 -13.93
CA LYS A 149 -4.13 15.52 -14.34
C LYS A 149 -3.62 16.27 -13.13
N GLY A 150 -2.53 16.96 -13.29
CA GLY A 150 -1.97 17.77 -12.22
C GLY A 150 -1.07 17.02 -11.24
N VAL A 151 -0.95 15.67 -11.32
CA VAL A 151 0.04 14.90 -10.57
C VAL A 151 0.65 13.79 -11.42
N VAL A 152 1.97 13.73 -11.43
CA VAL A 152 2.74 12.67 -12.10
C VAL A 152 3.32 11.76 -11.03
N LYS A 153 3.10 10.45 -11.18
CA LYS A 153 3.54 9.42 -10.24
C LYS A 153 4.65 8.58 -10.86
N GLY A 154 5.83 8.59 -10.24
CA GLY A 154 6.97 7.79 -10.65
C GLY A 154 7.19 6.63 -9.68
N TYR A 155 7.26 5.42 -10.22
CA TYR A 155 7.55 4.21 -9.44
C TYR A 155 8.90 3.62 -9.85
N GLN A 156 9.56 3.00 -8.89
CA GLN A 156 10.69 2.10 -9.13
C GLN A 156 10.27 0.67 -8.86
N ALA A 157 10.74 -0.24 -9.70
CA ALA A 157 10.45 -1.66 -9.54
C ALA A 157 11.63 -2.53 -9.99
N LEU A 158 11.63 -3.80 -9.57
CA LEU A 158 12.43 -4.85 -10.20
C LEU A 158 11.50 -5.73 -11.04
N ALA A 159 11.80 -5.82 -12.34
CA ALA A 159 11.06 -6.61 -13.30
C ALA A 159 11.92 -7.78 -13.82
N LEU A 160 11.28 -8.92 -13.99
CA LEU A 160 11.91 -10.15 -14.47
C LEU A 160 11.94 -10.18 -15.99
N ARG A 161 12.96 -10.89 -16.53
CA ARG A 161 13.23 -11.15 -17.95
C ARG A 161 13.79 -9.93 -18.69
N ASP A 162 14.52 -10.21 -19.77
CA ASP A 162 15.15 -9.21 -20.60
C ASP A 162 14.12 -8.45 -21.45
N PHE A 163 14.32 -7.17 -21.64
CA PHE A 163 13.44 -6.28 -22.40
C PHE A 163 13.95 -6.12 -23.84
N ASP A 164 13.04 -6.27 -24.83
CA ASP A 164 13.37 -6.00 -26.24
C ASP A 164 13.60 -4.51 -26.53
N ARG A 165 12.99 -3.63 -25.73
CA ARG A 165 13.09 -2.18 -25.86
C ARG A 165 13.37 -1.54 -24.49
N PRO A 166 14.26 -0.52 -24.46
CA PRO A 166 14.61 0.13 -23.19
C PRO A 166 13.49 0.97 -22.60
N GLU A 167 12.52 1.38 -23.40
CA GLU A 167 11.35 2.15 -22.93
C GLU A 167 10.13 1.93 -23.85
N GLY A 168 8.96 2.26 -23.32
CA GLY A 168 7.73 2.15 -24.10
C GLY A 168 6.49 2.58 -23.33
N THR A 169 5.38 2.54 -24.05
CA THR A 169 4.03 2.76 -23.50
C THR A 169 3.18 1.52 -23.76
N LEU A 170 2.55 1.04 -22.70
CA LEU A 170 1.65 -0.09 -22.72
C LEU A 170 0.20 0.41 -22.64
N ASP A 171 -0.65 -0.02 -23.53
CA ASP A 171 -2.07 0.25 -23.55
C ASP A 171 -2.86 -1.04 -23.51
N ALA A 172 -3.83 -1.11 -22.60
CA ALA A 172 -4.73 -2.25 -22.43
C ALA A 172 -5.98 -1.83 -21.65
N TYR A 173 -6.77 -2.81 -21.21
CA TYR A 173 -7.90 -2.62 -20.31
C TYR A 173 -7.77 -3.50 -19.08
N LEU A 174 -8.30 -3.06 -17.94
CA LEU A 174 -8.39 -3.83 -16.69
C LEU A 174 -9.84 -4.19 -16.39
N LEU A 175 -10.09 -5.46 -16.23
CA LEU A 175 -11.34 -6.01 -15.73
C LEU A 175 -11.17 -6.44 -14.28
N LYS A 176 -12.03 -5.92 -13.38
CA LYS A 176 -11.99 -6.24 -11.94
C LYS A 176 -12.82 -7.49 -11.66
N ASP A 177 -12.22 -8.49 -11.03
CA ASP A 177 -12.92 -9.57 -10.35
C ASP A 177 -13.16 -9.16 -8.88
N ALA A 178 -14.37 -8.67 -8.61
CA ALA A 178 -14.72 -8.20 -7.27
C ALA A 178 -14.75 -9.34 -6.22
N ARG A 179 -15.00 -10.60 -6.63
CA ARG A 179 -15.06 -11.75 -5.73
C ARG A 179 -13.68 -12.19 -5.26
N ARG A 180 -12.69 -12.10 -6.16
CA ARG A 180 -11.29 -12.47 -5.87
C ARG A 180 -10.45 -11.29 -5.38
N GLY A 181 -10.95 -10.05 -5.51
CA GLY A 181 -10.16 -8.84 -5.26
C GLY A 181 -8.97 -8.69 -6.21
N GLU A 182 -9.06 -9.29 -7.40
CA GLU A 182 -8.04 -9.33 -8.44
C GLU A 182 -8.47 -8.51 -9.65
N VAL A 183 -7.50 -8.22 -10.51
CA VAL A 183 -7.75 -7.62 -11.80
C VAL A 183 -7.10 -8.49 -12.89
N ARG A 184 -7.69 -8.45 -14.08
CA ARG A 184 -7.16 -9.13 -15.27
C ARG A 184 -7.01 -8.12 -16.39
N VAL A 185 -5.87 -8.16 -17.07
CA VAL A 185 -5.65 -7.38 -18.29
C VAL A 185 -6.38 -8.03 -19.45
N VAL A 186 -7.00 -7.21 -20.28
CA VAL A 186 -7.63 -7.61 -21.55
C VAL A 186 -7.24 -6.60 -22.65
N HIS A 187 -7.00 -7.11 -23.86
CA HIS A 187 -6.46 -6.29 -24.97
C HIS A 187 -7.55 -5.69 -25.88
N ARG A 188 -8.81 -5.83 -25.51
CA ARG A 188 -9.96 -5.24 -26.21
C ARG A 188 -10.94 -4.71 -25.19
N ASP A 189 -11.73 -3.74 -25.59
CA ASP A 189 -12.81 -3.24 -24.77
C ASP A 189 -13.83 -4.36 -24.50
N ALA A 190 -14.26 -4.45 -23.24
CA ALA A 190 -15.22 -5.45 -22.77
C ALA A 190 -16.09 -4.82 -21.67
N PRO A 191 -17.32 -5.31 -21.48
CA PRO A 191 -18.21 -4.78 -20.44
C PRO A 191 -17.54 -4.77 -19.04
N GLY A 192 -17.47 -3.58 -18.43
CA GLY A 192 -16.84 -3.36 -17.13
C GLY A 192 -15.32 -3.22 -17.15
N ALA A 193 -14.65 -3.44 -18.27
CA ALA A 193 -13.22 -3.17 -18.40
C ALA A 193 -12.95 -1.67 -18.44
N LYS A 194 -11.83 -1.26 -17.88
CA LYS A 194 -11.41 0.15 -17.82
C LYS A 194 -10.06 0.32 -18.53
N PRO A 195 -9.90 1.36 -19.39
CA PRO A 195 -8.63 1.59 -20.06
C PRO A 195 -7.52 1.87 -19.05
N ILE A 196 -6.34 1.33 -19.36
CA ILE A 196 -5.10 1.55 -18.61
C ILE A 196 -3.99 1.92 -19.57
N ARG A 197 -3.11 2.81 -19.09
CA ARG A 197 -1.87 3.18 -19.77
C ARG A 197 -0.75 3.25 -18.77
N THR A 198 0.38 2.60 -19.10
CA THR A 198 1.60 2.59 -18.29
C THR A 198 2.79 2.90 -19.18
N ARG A 199 3.62 3.87 -18.79
CA ARG A 199 4.94 4.08 -19.40
C ARG A 199 5.98 3.33 -18.58
N TYR A 200 6.96 2.74 -19.26
CA TYR A 200 8.11 2.12 -18.59
C TYR A 200 9.42 2.60 -19.21
N ARG A 201 10.47 2.61 -18.39
CA ARG A 201 11.86 2.82 -18.82
C ARG A 201 12.77 1.90 -18.04
N VAL A 202 13.54 1.09 -18.75
CA VAL A 202 14.61 0.25 -18.18
C VAL A 202 15.76 1.15 -17.76
N GLN A 203 16.23 1.01 -16.53
CA GLN A 203 17.28 1.85 -15.96
C GLN A 203 18.63 1.14 -15.93
N SER A 204 18.67 -0.06 -15.35
CA SER A 204 19.89 -0.86 -15.23
C SER A 204 19.55 -2.33 -14.96
N GLN A 205 20.48 -3.20 -15.26
CA GLN A 205 20.40 -4.60 -14.85
C GLN A 205 20.81 -4.73 -13.39
N ALA A 206 19.97 -5.38 -12.58
CA ALA A 206 20.23 -5.66 -11.17
C ALA A 206 20.93 -7.03 -11.01
N ALA A 207 20.53 -8.01 -11.82
CA ALA A 207 21.11 -9.35 -11.93
C ALA A 207 20.74 -9.94 -13.30
N PRO A 208 21.31 -11.05 -13.75
CA PRO A 208 20.91 -11.70 -14.99
C PRO A 208 19.39 -11.96 -15.02
N GLY A 209 18.70 -11.43 -16.04
CA GLY A 209 17.26 -11.52 -16.19
C GLY A 209 16.44 -10.73 -15.16
N LEU A 210 17.06 -9.80 -14.42
CA LEU A 210 16.40 -8.93 -13.44
C LEU A 210 16.82 -7.47 -13.68
N TRP A 211 15.83 -6.60 -13.87
CA TRP A 211 16.03 -5.23 -14.30
C TRP A 211 15.38 -4.23 -13.36
N ARG A 212 16.09 -3.14 -13.08
CA ARG A 212 15.53 -1.94 -12.46
C ARG A 212 14.77 -1.16 -13.52
N VAL A 213 13.50 -0.88 -13.24
CA VAL A 213 12.62 -0.17 -14.18
C VAL A 213 11.91 0.99 -13.48
N ALA A 214 11.84 2.12 -14.19
CA ALA A 214 10.96 3.21 -13.83
C ALA A 214 9.60 2.98 -14.50
N LEU A 215 8.52 3.14 -13.73
CA LEU A 215 7.15 2.98 -14.19
C LEU A 215 6.35 4.25 -13.90
N GLU A 216 5.55 4.69 -14.87
CA GLU A 216 4.63 5.80 -14.73
C GLU A 216 3.21 5.34 -15.09
N PRO A 217 2.32 5.19 -14.12
CA PRO A 217 0.91 4.91 -14.40
C PRO A 217 0.22 6.21 -14.85
N VAL A 218 -0.06 6.35 -16.14
CA VAL A 218 -0.83 7.48 -16.69
C VAL A 218 -2.29 7.42 -16.22
N THR A 219 -2.81 6.23 -16.00
CA THR A 219 -4.07 5.94 -15.31
C THR A 219 -3.80 5.38 -13.93
N GLY A 220 -4.80 5.35 -13.02
CA GLY A 220 -4.60 4.93 -11.62
C GLY A 220 -5.59 3.85 -11.19
N ARG A 221 -5.51 2.64 -11.76
CA ARG A 221 -6.40 1.53 -11.40
C ARG A 221 -5.75 0.60 -10.37
N THR A 222 -6.58 -0.06 -9.58
CA THR A 222 -6.13 -1.06 -8.59
C THR A 222 -5.21 -2.09 -9.24
N HIS A 223 -4.05 -2.36 -8.62
CA HIS A 223 -3.03 -3.30 -9.07
C HIS A 223 -2.52 -3.07 -10.51
N GLN A 224 -2.76 -1.88 -11.11
CA GLN A 224 -2.45 -1.63 -12.52
C GLN A 224 -1.03 -2.01 -12.90
N LEU A 225 -0.02 -1.44 -12.24
CA LEU A 225 1.38 -1.68 -12.59
C LEU A 225 1.74 -3.17 -12.47
N ARG A 226 1.26 -3.83 -11.44
CA ARG A 226 1.51 -5.24 -11.16
C ARG A 226 0.96 -6.13 -12.27
N ALA A 227 -0.33 -5.98 -12.57
CA ALA A 227 -1.02 -6.78 -13.60
C ALA A 227 -0.52 -6.43 -15.01
N HIS A 228 -0.29 -5.15 -15.31
CA HIS A 228 0.13 -4.72 -16.65
C HIS A 228 1.54 -5.18 -16.99
N MET A 229 2.49 -5.08 -16.04
CA MET A 229 3.85 -5.58 -16.25
C MET A 229 3.90 -7.11 -16.37
N ALA A 230 3.06 -7.84 -15.61
CA ALA A 230 2.96 -9.29 -15.73
C ALA A 230 2.39 -9.71 -17.09
N ASP A 231 1.34 -9.05 -17.56
CA ASP A 231 0.73 -9.28 -18.88
C ASP A 231 1.69 -8.95 -20.04
N PHE A 232 2.48 -7.89 -19.87
CA PHE A 232 3.52 -7.51 -20.84
C PHE A 232 4.69 -8.51 -20.90
N GLY A 233 4.75 -9.52 -20.01
CA GLY A 233 5.79 -10.53 -19.98
C GLY A 233 6.94 -10.25 -19.00
N HIS A 234 6.90 -9.12 -18.29
CA HIS A 234 7.93 -8.68 -17.34
C HIS A 234 7.36 -8.55 -15.91
N PRO A 235 6.92 -9.66 -15.27
CA PRO A 235 6.33 -9.60 -13.95
C PRO A 235 7.29 -9.03 -12.93
N LEU A 236 6.73 -8.34 -11.91
CA LEU A 236 7.53 -7.74 -10.86
C LEU A 236 8.03 -8.80 -9.87
N LEU A 237 9.31 -8.68 -9.46
CA LEU A 237 9.89 -9.57 -8.48
C LEU A 237 9.15 -9.45 -7.13
N GLY A 238 8.91 -10.59 -6.49
CA GLY A 238 8.23 -10.67 -5.20
C GLY A 238 6.72 -10.45 -5.26
N ASP A 239 6.13 -10.29 -6.46
CA ASP A 239 4.68 -10.25 -6.59
C ASP A 239 4.09 -11.66 -6.40
N ASP A 240 3.32 -11.84 -5.33
CA ASP A 240 2.69 -13.09 -4.94
C ASP A 240 1.42 -13.40 -5.75
N ARG A 241 0.84 -12.37 -6.39
CA ARG A 241 -0.45 -12.45 -7.07
C ARG A 241 -0.33 -12.51 -8.60
N TYR A 242 0.48 -11.63 -9.17
CA TYR A 242 0.67 -11.49 -10.62
C TYR A 242 2.07 -11.91 -11.08
N GLY A 243 2.97 -12.17 -10.13
CA GLY A 243 4.37 -12.48 -10.42
C GLY A 243 4.65 -13.91 -10.87
N ASP A 244 5.91 -14.14 -11.19
CA ASP A 244 6.43 -15.48 -11.53
C ASP A 244 6.84 -16.21 -10.24
N ARG A 245 6.03 -17.19 -9.83
CA ARG A 245 6.27 -17.97 -8.60
C ARG A 245 7.57 -18.78 -8.66
N ALA A 246 8.00 -19.22 -9.85
CA ALA A 246 9.23 -19.97 -10.00
C ALA A 246 10.44 -19.06 -9.79
N ALA A 247 10.44 -17.89 -10.42
CA ALA A 247 11.48 -16.87 -10.24
C ALA A 247 11.52 -16.35 -8.80
N ASN A 248 10.36 -16.10 -8.17
CA ASN A 248 10.30 -15.61 -6.79
C ASN A 248 10.93 -16.58 -5.77
N ARG A 249 10.94 -17.91 -6.05
CA ARG A 249 11.63 -18.89 -5.18
C ARG A 249 13.13 -18.73 -5.15
N ALA A 250 13.74 -18.13 -6.18
CA ALA A 250 15.16 -17.83 -6.20
C ALA A 250 15.55 -16.65 -5.26
N TYR A 251 14.55 -15.89 -4.79
CA TYR A 251 14.72 -14.72 -3.91
C TYR A 251 13.87 -14.87 -2.64
N PRO A 252 14.19 -15.84 -1.75
CA PRO A 252 13.37 -16.14 -0.59
C PRO A 252 13.28 -14.94 0.37
N GLY A 253 12.04 -14.61 0.78
CA GLY A 253 11.79 -13.48 1.69
C GLY A 253 11.68 -12.12 1.02
N VAL A 254 11.97 -12.00 -0.29
CA VAL A 254 11.79 -10.73 -1.02
C VAL A 254 10.30 -10.46 -1.15
N LYS A 255 9.90 -9.25 -0.73
CA LYS A 255 8.55 -8.71 -0.90
C LYS A 255 8.42 -8.10 -2.30
N LEU A 256 7.19 -7.74 -2.70
CA LEU A 256 6.92 -7.04 -3.96
C LEU A 256 7.89 -5.87 -4.18
N CYS A 257 8.75 -5.96 -5.19
CA CYS A 257 9.67 -4.90 -5.55
C CYS A 257 8.96 -3.81 -6.38
N LEU A 258 8.13 -3.03 -5.71
CA LEU A 258 7.40 -1.88 -6.27
C LEU A 258 7.32 -0.76 -5.24
N TRP A 259 7.80 0.42 -5.61
CA TRP A 259 7.91 1.58 -4.73
C TRP A 259 7.47 2.85 -5.44
N HIS A 260 6.55 3.61 -4.84
CA HIS A 260 6.19 4.95 -5.32
C HIS A 260 7.31 5.92 -4.93
N ALA A 261 8.25 6.11 -5.85
CA ALA A 261 9.52 6.79 -5.58
C ALA A 261 9.46 8.30 -5.79
N CYS A 262 8.54 8.77 -6.63
CA CYS A 262 8.46 10.19 -6.98
C CYS A 262 7.01 10.61 -7.21
N LEU A 263 6.67 11.79 -6.71
CA LEU A 263 5.41 12.46 -7.02
C LEU A 263 5.71 13.91 -7.38
N THR A 264 5.29 14.36 -8.56
CA THR A 264 5.42 15.74 -9.02
C THR A 264 4.04 16.36 -9.16
N VAL A 265 3.85 17.53 -8.58
CA VAL A 265 2.66 18.37 -8.77
C VAL A 265 2.92 19.22 -10.01
N SER A 266 2.13 19.03 -11.06
CA SER A 266 2.30 19.71 -12.34
C SER A 266 1.93 21.19 -12.25
N GLU A 267 2.42 22.00 -13.19
CA GLU A 267 2.14 23.44 -13.25
C GLU A 267 0.66 23.76 -13.48
N ASP A 268 -0.09 22.85 -14.09
CA ASP A 268 -1.53 22.94 -14.34
C ASP A 268 -2.39 22.27 -13.25
N SER A 269 -1.76 21.86 -12.12
CA SER A 269 -2.45 21.13 -11.06
C SER A 269 -3.52 22.01 -10.39
N PRO A 270 -4.67 21.40 -10.01
CA PRO A 270 -5.61 22.02 -9.07
C PRO A 270 -4.98 22.37 -7.71
N LEU A 271 -3.91 21.67 -7.27
CA LEU A 271 -3.13 21.96 -6.07
C LEU A 271 -2.30 23.23 -6.25
N ALA A 272 -2.95 24.38 -6.28
CA ALA A 272 -2.35 25.65 -6.70
C ALA A 272 -1.09 26.03 -5.93
N ASP A 273 -1.10 25.88 -4.62
CA ASP A 273 0.00 26.30 -3.72
C ASP A 273 1.20 25.35 -3.77
N TYR A 274 1.06 24.17 -4.42
CA TYR A 274 2.08 23.14 -4.48
C TYR A 274 2.57 22.85 -5.91
N ARG A 275 2.19 23.67 -6.89
CA ARG A 275 2.62 23.54 -8.30
C ARG A 275 4.13 23.56 -8.43
N GLY A 276 4.66 22.71 -9.30
CA GLY A 276 6.09 22.55 -9.50
C GLY A 276 6.79 21.73 -8.40
N MET A 277 6.15 21.47 -7.25
CA MET A 277 6.77 20.68 -6.19
C MET A 277 6.97 19.24 -6.61
N ARG A 278 8.15 18.72 -6.25
CA ARG A 278 8.54 17.33 -6.49
C ARG A 278 8.97 16.70 -5.17
N PHE A 279 8.36 15.57 -4.85
CA PHE A 279 8.68 14.77 -3.68
C PHE A 279 9.36 13.47 -4.13
N GLU A 280 10.45 13.09 -3.47
CA GLU A 280 11.22 11.89 -3.80
C GLU A 280 11.46 11.04 -2.55
N ALA A 281 11.23 9.74 -2.67
CA ALA A 281 11.48 8.75 -1.64
C ALA A 281 12.35 7.64 -2.22
N LYS A 282 13.55 7.45 -1.67
CA LYS A 282 14.46 6.38 -2.10
C LYS A 282 13.78 5.02 -1.90
N ALA A 283 13.78 4.21 -2.95
CA ALA A 283 13.33 2.82 -2.85
C ALA A 283 14.27 2.01 -1.95
N PRO A 284 13.79 0.98 -1.25
CA PRO A 284 14.62 0.06 -0.51
C PRO A 284 15.63 -0.65 -1.43
N GLU A 285 16.74 -1.12 -0.87
CA GLU A 285 17.60 -2.09 -1.53
C GLU A 285 16.91 -3.45 -1.43
N TRP A 286 16.45 -3.98 -2.57
CA TRP A 286 15.69 -5.23 -2.60
C TRP A 286 16.56 -6.47 -2.77
N VAL A 287 17.63 -6.35 -3.56
CA VAL A 287 18.61 -7.40 -3.90
C VAL A 287 19.95 -6.76 -4.24
#